data_1281bb8b4c86e086a9ad7e825104c570
#
_entry.id   1281bb8b4c86e086a9ad7e825104c570
#
_cell.length_a   1.000
_cell.length_b   1.000
_cell.length_c   1.000
_cell.angle_alpha   90.00
_cell.angle_beta   90.00
_cell.angle_gamma   90.00
#
_symmetry.space_group_name_H-M   'P 1'
#
loop_
_entity.id
_entity.type
_entity.pdbx_description
1 polymer ?
#
loop_
_entity_poly.entity_id
_entity_poly.type
_entity_poly.pdbx_seq_one_letter_code
_entity_poly.pdbx_strand_id
1 'polypeptide(L)'
;LEPELVTGMGTAADMENVAIESLTYKELTVTAIVTGGIETNGGRVGDPADYYKPAEKPDKLGTINIILILDMPPGTLARALVTCTEAKTAAIQELLAGSNYSTGLATGSGTDQTIIVANSDSELYFEGAGKHSKMGELIGKTVTKAVKAALSKQSGLNPKTQHNVFRR
;
A
#
# COMPACT_ATOMS: atom_id res chain seq x y z
N LEU A 1 22.04 15.20 1.59
CA LEU A 1 21.49 14.29 0.58
C LEU A 1 21.47 15.02 -0.76
N GLU A 2 21.94 14.38 -1.80
CA GLU A 2 21.86 14.91 -3.17
C GLU A 2 20.43 14.64 -3.69
N PRO A 3 19.65 15.67 -4.06
CA PRO A 3 18.24 15.51 -4.43
C PRO A 3 18.00 14.51 -5.57
N GLU A 4 18.98 14.38 -6.46
CA GLU A 4 18.95 13.49 -7.63
C GLU A 4 19.05 11.99 -7.24
N LEU A 5 19.56 11.70 -6.05
CA LEU A 5 19.76 10.35 -5.54
C LEU A 5 18.70 9.96 -4.47
N VAL A 6 17.69 10.79 -4.29
CA VAL A 6 16.68 10.58 -3.25
C VAL A 6 15.28 10.53 -3.87
N THR A 7 14.51 9.54 -3.46
CA THR A 7 13.06 9.52 -3.70
C THR A 7 12.33 9.46 -2.36
N GLY A 8 11.13 10.03 -2.31
CA GLY A 8 10.36 10.07 -1.07
C GLY A 8 8.87 10.22 -1.33
N MET A 9 8.09 9.97 -0.28
CA MET A 9 6.65 10.09 -0.29
C MET A 9 6.19 10.89 0.92
N GLY A 10 5.27 11.84 0.72
CA GLY A 10 4.60 12.53 1.82
C GLY A 10 3.44 11.69 2.35
N THR A 11 3.24 11.70 3.66
CA THR A 11 2.10 11.06 4.31
C THR A 11 1.52 11.94 5.40
N ALA A 12 0.20 11.88 5.59
CA ALA A 12 -0.47 12.48 6.74
C ALA A 12 -0.62 11.48 7.91
N ALA A 13 -0.19 10.23 7.74
CA ALA A 13 -0.16 9.26 8.84
C ALA A 13 1.00 9.54 9.79
N ASP A 14 0.80 9.20 11.06
CA ASP A 14 1.87 9.26 12.04
C ASP A 14 2.93 8.19 11.75
N MET A 15 4.18 8.61 11.62
CA MET A 15 5.30 7.72 11.33
C MET A 15 5.62 6.74 12.47
N GLU A 16 5.19 7.00 13.69
CA GLU A 16 5.30 6.05 14.80
C GLU A 16 4.40 4.81 14.60
N ASN A 17 3.37 4.95 13.76
CA ASN A 17 2.45 3.88 13.41
C ASN A 17 2.88 3.06 12.19
N VAL A 18 4.08 3.32 11.65
CA VAL A 18 4.58 2.54 10.51
C VAL A 18 4.59 1.03 10.83
N ALA A 19 4.21 0.24 9.85
CA ALA A 19 4.29 -1.21 9.90
C ALA A 19 5.37 -1.72 8.95
N ILE A 20 6.22 -2.62 9.44
CA ILE A 20 7.27 -3.26 8.66
C ILE A 20 7.05 -4.76 8.74
N GLU A 21 6.86 -5.40 7.61
CA GLU A 21 6.67 -6.83 7.49
C GLU A 21 7.62 -7.42 6.45
N SER A 22 8.17 -8.58 6.74
CA SER A 22 9.06 -9.30 5.83
C SER A 22 8.67 -10.77 5.77
N LEU A 23 8.73 -11.34 4.58
CA LEU A 23 8.58 -12.77 4.35
C LEU A 23 9.72 -13.28 3.46
N THR A 24 10.24 -14.44 3.83
CA THR A 24 11.33 -15.09 3.10
C THR A 24 10.90 -16.48 2.63
N TYR A 25 11.26 -16.83 1.43
CA TYR A 25 11.16 -18.18 0.89
C TYR A 25 12.48 -18.53 0.21
N LYS A 26 13.22 -19.47 0.78
CA LYS A 26 14.61 -19.76 0.41
C LYS A 26 15.44 -18.46 0.45
N GLU A 27 16.08 -18.11 -0.65
CA GLU A 27 16.91 -16.90 -0.79
C GLU A 27 16.10 -15.63 -1.09
N LEU A 28 14.82 -15.78 -1.48
CA LEU A 28 13.97 -14.65 -1.85
C LEU A 28 13.34 -14.00 -0.61
N THR A 29 13.58 -12.72 -0.40
CA THR A 29 12.95 -11.92 0.65
C THR A 29 12.15 -10.76 0.06
N VAL A 30 10.96 -10.53 0.60
CA VAL A 30 10.10 -9.39 0.31
C VAL A 30 9.82 -8.66 1.61
N THR A 31 10.11 -7.36 1.64
CA THR A 31 9.82 -6.48 2.78
C THR A 31 8.89 -5.35 2.34
N ALA A 32 7.83 -5.11 3.11
CA ALA A 32 6.93 -3.98 2.95
C ALA A 32 7.01 -3.06 4.17
N ILE A 33 7.25 -1.77 3.92
CA ILE A 33 7.20 -0.68 4.91
C ILE A 33 5.97 0.15 4.56
N VAL A 34 4.99 0.22 5.46
CA VAL A 34 3.67 0.77 5.16
C VAL A 34 3.24 1.76 6.23
N THR A 35 2.82 2.94 5.82
CA THR A 35 1.96 3.82 6.62
C THR A 35 0.50 3.56 6.28
N GLY A 36 -0.43 3.89 7.16
CA GLY A 36 -1.85 3.64 6.93
C GLY A 36 -2.74 4.62 7.68
N GLY A 37 -3.87 4.90 7.11
CA GLY A 37 -4.96 5.68 7.68
C GLY A 37 -6.08 5.77 6.65
N ILE A 38 -7.34 5.71 7.08
CA ILE A 38 -8.47 5.62 6.15
C ILE A 38 -9.74 6.28 6.71
N GLU A 39 -9.71 6.73 7.95
CA GLU A 39 -10.90 7.22 8.64
C GLU A 39 -11.54 8.44 7.97
N THR A 40 -10.72 9.40 7.54
CA THR A 40 -11.19 10.68 7.00
C THR A 40 -11.08 10.81 5.50
N ASN A 41 -10.27 9.97 4.86
CA ASN A 41 -9.91 10.08 3.44
C ASN A 41 -9.99 8.75 2.69
N GLY A 42 -10.55 7.71 3.31
CA GLY A 42 -10.79 6.44 2.64
C GLY A 42 -11.72 6.61 1.46
N GLY A 43 -11.29 6.18 0.28
CA GLY A 43 -12.05 6.32 -0.95
C GLY A 43 -11.97 5.08 -1.82
N ARG A 44 -12.91 5.02 -2.76
CA ARG A 44 -12.98 3.98 -3.77
C ARG A 44 -12.55 4.55 -5.11
N VAL A 45 -11.74 3.82 -5.85
CA VAL A 45 -11.46 4.18 -7.25
C VAL A 45 -12.77 4.32 -8.03
N GLY A 46 -12.96 5.48 -8.68
CA GLY A 46 -14.20 5.84 -9.36
C GLY A 46 -15.17 6.69 -8.55
N ASP A 47 -14.87 7.01 -7.29
CA ASP A 47 -15.61 8.00 -6.53
C ASP A 47 -15.51 9.38 -7.19
N PRO A 48 -16.48 10.31 -6.95
CA PRO A 48 -16.41 11.66 -7.48
C PRO A 48 -15.10 12.35 -7.11
N ALA A 49 -14.49 13.05 -8.07
CA ALA A 49 -13.26 13.79 -7.84
C ALA A 49 -13.52 15.14 -7.19
N ASP A 50 -12.64 15.55 -6.28
CA ASP A 50 -12.72 16.84 -5.57
C ASP A 50 -12.17 18.00 -6.41
N TYR A 51 -11.38 17.73 -7.46
CA TYR A 51 -10.80 18.78 -8.32
C TYR A 51 -10.57 18.27 -9.75
N TYR A 52 -10.54 19.21 -10.67
CA TYR A 52 -10.37 18.94 -12.12
C TYR A 52 -8.96 19.25 -12.61
N LYS A 53 -8.32 20.28 -12.09
CA LYS A 53 -7.01 20.78 -12.57
C LYS A 53 -5.89 20.56 -11.57
N PRO A 54 -4.64 20.31 -12.04
CA PRO A 54 -3.50 20.11 -11.13
C PRO A 54 -3.19 21.30 -10.21
N ALA A 55 -3.61 22.53 -10.58
CA ALA A 55 -3.43 23.74 -9.76
C ALA A 55 -4.41 23.81 -8.57
N GLU A 56 -5.50 23.06 -8.61
CA GLU A 56 -6.44 22.94 -7.51
C GLU A 56 -5.84 21.96 -6.49
N LYS A 57 -5.69 22.41 -5.26
CA LYS A 57 -5.10 21.58 -4.21
C LYS A 57 -6.17 20.67 -3.60
N PRO A 58 -5.94 19.38 -3.48
CA PRO A 58 -6.82 18.51 -2.71
C PRO A 58 -6.72 18.89 -1.23
N ASP A 59 -7.85 18.93 -0.54
CA ASP A 59 -7.92 19.23 0.89
C ASP A 59 -7.32 18.11 1.76
N LYS A 60 -7.12 16.92 1.21
CA LYS A 60 -6.70 15.73 1.95
C LYS A 60 -5.51 15.03 1.31
N LEU A 61 -4.47 14.83 2.09
CA LEU A 61 -3.30 14.04 1.69
C LEU A 61 -3.59 12.53 1.80
N GLY A 62 -2.87 11.75 0.99
CA GLY A 62 -2.84 10.30 1.11
C GLY A 62 -2.14 9.87 2.41
N THR A 63 -2.53 8.73 2.90
CA THR A 63 -2.01 8.14 4.15
C THR A 63 -1.48 6.73 3.96
N ILE A 64 -1.92 6.01 2.92
CA ILE A 64 -1.45 4.67 2.64
C ILE A 64 -0.30 4.77 1.65
N ASN A 65 0.93 4.79 2.18
CA ASN A 65 2.15 4.77 1.40
C ASN A 65 2.90 3.47 1.65
N ILE A 66 3.42 2.87 0.59
CA ILE A 66 4.10 1.58 0.62
C ILE A 66 5.49 1.72 0.01
N ILE A 67 6.52 1.33 0.75
CA ILE A 67 7.84 1.03 0.21
C ILE A 67 7.96 -0.49 0.19
N LEU A 68 8.10 -1.05 -1.00
CA LEU A 68 8.24 -2.49 -1.23
C LEU A 68 9.67 -2.79 -1.66
N ILE A 69 10.39 -3.52 -0.85
CA ILE A 69 11.78 -3.92 -1.10
C ILE A 69 11.78 -5.37 -1.57
N LEU A 70 12.34 -5.58 -2.75
CA LEU A 70 12.39 -6.86 -3.44
C LEU A 70 13.83 -7.27 -3.72
N ASP A 71 14.13 -8.51 -3.46
CA ASP A 71 15.41 -9.13 -3.84
C ASP A 71 15.30 -9.69 -5.26
N MET A 72 15.32 -8.79 -6.27
CA MET A 72 15.13 -9.14 -7.67
C MET A 72 15.69 -8.06 -8.61
N PRO A 73 16.03 -8.42 -9.88
CA PRO A 73 16.40 -7.44 -10.90
C PRO A 73 15.26 -6.48 -11.27
N PRO A 74 15.57 -5.29 -11.80
CA PRO A 74 14.57 -4.23 -12.09
C PRO A 74 13.49 -4.57 -13.13
N GLY A 75 13.69 -5.57 -13.99
CA GLY A 75 12.86 -5.81 -15.17
C GLY A 75 11.38 -6.13 -14.92
N THR A 76 11.01 -6.47 -13.68
CA THR A 76 9.63 -6.86 -13.33
C THR A 76 8.95 -5.89 -12.36
N LEU A 77 9.53 -4.70 -12.15
CA LEU A 77 9.03 -3.71 -11.18
C LEU A 77 7.59 -3.26 -11.46
N ALA A 78 7.25 -3.03 -12.72
CA ALA A 78 5.89 -2.63 -13.09
C ALA A 78 4.84 -3.69 -12.70
N ARG A 79 5.17 -4.97 -12.85
CA ARG A 79 4.30 -6.07 -12.41
C ARG A 79 4.22 -6.16 -10.88
N ALA A 80 5.32 -5.92 -10.19
CA ALA A 80 5.35 -5.86 -8.73
C ALA A 80 4.43 -4.74 -8.19
N LEU A 81 4.43 -3.58 -8.85
CA LEU A 81 3.53 -2.47 -8.52
C LEU A 81 2.04 -2.86 -8.64
N VAL A 82 1.67 -3.55 -9.72
CA VAL A 82 0.29 -4.05 -9.89
C VAL A 82 -0.08 -5.02 -8.78
N THR A 83 0.75 -6.02 -8.50
CA THR A 83 0.50 -7.01 -7.44
C THR A 83 0.43 -6.38 -6.06
N CYS A 84 1.28 -5.38 -5.77
CA CYS A 84 1.26 -4.59 -4.55
C CYS A 84 -0.07 -3.83 -4.39
N THR A 85 -0.54 -3.18 -5.45
CA THR A 85 -1.81 -2.44 -5.45
C THR A 85 -3.01 -3.36 -5.25
N GLU A 86 -3.02 -4.54 -5.91
CA GLU A 86 -4.05 -5.57 -5.68
C GLU A 86 -4.06 -6.02 -4.21
N ALA A 87 -2.90 -6.31 -3.63
CA ALA A 87 -2.77 -6.75 -2.24
C ALA A 87 -3.23 -5.68 -1.24
N LYS A 88 -2.86 -4.41 -1.47
CA LYS A 88 -3.33 -3.27 -0.67
C LYS A 88 -4.86 -3.18 -0.70
N THR A 89 -5.44 -3.22 -1.89
CA THR A 89 -6.89 -3.14 -2.08
C THR A 89 -7.61 -4.29 -1.39
N ALA A 90 -7.12 -5.52 -1.57
CA ALA A 90 -7.68 -6.70 -0.91
C ALA A 90 -7.63 -6.55 0.62
N ALA A 91 -6.51 -6.08 1.19
CA ALA A 91 -6.38 -5.88 2.63
C ALA A 91 -7.44 -4.91 3.19
N ILE A 92 -7.70 -3.80 2.49
CA ILE A 92 -8.70 -2.80 2.89
C ILE A 92 -10.11 -3.39 2.80
N GLN A 93 -10.42 -4.12 1.72
CA GLN A 93 -11.71 -4.74 1.52
C GLN A 93 -11.99 -5.89 2.50
N GLU A 94 -10.98 -6.68 2.85
CA GLU A 94 -11.10 -7.72 3.88
C GLU A 94 -11.37 -7.14 5.28
N LEU A 95 -10.96 -5.89 5.52
CA LEU A 95 -11.33 -5.14 6.72
C LEU A 95 -12.71 -4.48 6.62
N LEU A 96 -13.42 -4.65 5.50
CA LEU A 96 -14.72 -4.05 5.22
C LEU A 96 -14.74 -2.52 5.39
N ALA A 97 -13.62 -1.85 5.10
CA ALA A 97 -13.52 -0.41 5.19
C ALA A 97 -14.39 0.25 4.10
N GLY A 98 -15.33 1.11 4.50
CA GLY A 98 -16.19 1.84 3.57
C GLY A 98 -15.50 3.04 2.93
N SER A 99 -15.95 3.43 1.72
CA SER A 99 -15.59 4.73 1.17
C SER A 99 -16.30 5.85 1.94
N ASN A 100 -15.60 6.99 2.13
CA ASN A 100 -16.22 8.20 2.66
C ASN A 100 -17.00 8.99 1.60
N TYR A 101 -16.91 8.59 0.33
CA TYR A 101 -17.44 9.34 -0.82
C TYR A 101 -18.54 8.59 -1.58
N SER A 102 -18.71 7.30 -1.31
CA SER A 102 -19.73 6.44 -1.94
C SER A 102 -20.17 5.32 -1.01
N THR A 103 -21.14 4.51 -1.44
CA THR A 103 -21.66 3.35 -0.68
C THR A 103 -20.79 2.09 -0.80
N GLY A 104 -19.69 2.16 -1.60
CA GLY A 104 -18.81 1.01 -1.82
C GLY A 104 -17.72 0.86 -0.77
N LEU A 105 -16.97 -0.25 -0.85
CA LEU A 105 -15.77 -0.44 -0.06
C LEU A 105 -14.64 0.42 -0.62
N ALA A 106 -13.83 1.00 0.27
CA ALA A 106 -12.64 1.73 -0.10
C ALA A 106 -11.62 0.83 -0.81
N THR A 107 -10.82 1.43 -1.66
CA THR A 107 -9.69 0.77 -2.34
C THR A 107 -8.34 1.39 -1.97
N GLY A 108 -8.38 2.52 -1.25
CA GLY A 108 -7.21 3.25 -0.79
C GLY A 108 -7.60 4.46 0.05
N SER A 109 -6.65 5.33 0.32
CA SER A 109 -6.83 6.65 0.90
C SER A 109 -6.93 7.72 -0.20
N GLY A 110 -6.77 9.01 0.13
CA GLY A 110 -6.91 10.09 -0.86
C GLY A 110 -5.90 10.00 -2.01
N THR A 111 -4.62 9.85 -1.70
CA THR A 111 -3.55 9.68 -2.70
C THR A 111 -2.54 8.67 -2.19
N ASP A 112 -2.74 7.42 -2.54
CA ASP A 112 -1.80 6.36 -2.19
C ASP A 112 -0.55 6.43 -3.07
N GLN A 113 0.60 6.16 -2.49
CA GLN A 113 1.86 6.14 -3.20
C GLN A 113 2.59 4.81 -2.95
N THR A 114 3.36 4.37 -3.94
CA THR A 114 4.15 3.15 -3.81
C THR A 114 5.52 3.35 -4.45
N ILE A 115 6.57 3.05 -3.70
CA ILE A 115 7.93 2.95 -4.18
C ILE A 115 8.31 1.47 -4.20
N ILE A 116 8.82 0.99 -5.34
CA ILE A 116 9.40 -0.34 -5.45
C ILE A 116 10.91 -0.21 -5.49
N VAL A 117 11.58 -0.85 -4.54
CA VAL A 117 13.04 -0.89 -4.44
C VAL A 117 13.48 -2.30 -4.81
N ALA A 118 14.29 -2.41 -5.87
CA ALA A 118 14.92 -3.65 -6.27
C ALA A 118 16.38 -3.68 -5.86
N ASN A 119 16.87 -4.83 -5.41
CA ASN A 119 18.27 -5.07 -5.19
C ASN A 119 18.96 -5.34 -6.53
N SER A 120 19.73 -4.37 -7.04
CA SER A 120 20.46 -4.49 -8.31
C SER A 120 21.61 -5.51 -8.27
N ASP A 121 22.09 -5.84 -7.07
CA ASP A 121 23.21 -6.74 -6.86
C ASP A 121 22.74 -8.19 -6.59
N SER A 122 21.42 -8.41 -6.62
CA SER A 122 20.85 -9.74 -6.47
C SER A 122 21.18 -10.64 -7.68
N GLU A 123 21.66 -11.83 -7.40
CA GLU A 123 21.85 -12.89 -8.41
C GLU A 123 20.52 -13.60 -8.75
N LEU A 124 19.45 -13.30 -8.02
CA LEU A 124 18.16 -13.91 -8.26
C LEU A 124 17.50 -13.32 -9.53
N TYR A 125 17.03 -14.20 -10.38
CA TYR A 125 16.33 -13.83 -11.61
C TYR A 125 14.87 -14.30 -11.56
N PHE A 126 13.95 -13.32 -11.67
CA PHE A 126 12.52 -13.59 -11.72
C PHE A 126 11.92 -12.98 -12.99
N GLU A 127 11.28 -13.80 -13.80
CA GLU A 127 10.60 -13.36 -15.03
C GLU A 127 9.30 -12.62 -14.74
N GLY A 128 8.76 -12.72 -13.52
CA GLY A 128 7.53 -12.08 -13.17
C GLY A 128 7.25 -11.99 -11.68
N ALA A 129 6.49 -10.95 -11.29
CA ALA A 129 6.01 -10.71 -9.94
C ALA A 129 4.48 -10.83 -9.83
N GLY A 130 3.83 -11.52 -10.78
CA GLY A 130 2.39 -11.78 -10.76
C GLY A 130 1.99 -12.82 -9.70
N LYS A 131 0.72 -12.81 -9.28
CA LYS A 131 0.19 -13.62 -8.16
C LYS A 131 0.39 -15.13 -8.26
N HIS A 132 0.68 -15.68 -9.43
CA HIS A 132 0.98 -17.10 -9.61
C HIS A 132 2.48 -17.45 -9.46
N SER A 133 3.34 -16.43 -9.35
CA SER A 133 4.76 -16.60 -9.04
C SER A 133 5.01 -16.62 -7.54
N LYS A 134 6.11 -17.21 -7.08
CA LYS A 134 6.49 -17.16 -5.67
C LYS A 134 6.75 -15.72 -5.21
N MET A 135 7.34 -14.90 -6.06
CA MET A 135 7.50 -13.46 -5.81
C MET A 135 6.16 -12.78 -5.55
N GLY A 136 5.18 -12.97 -6.43
CA GLY A 136 3.84 -12.38 -6.27
C GLY A 136 3.09 -12.91 -5.05
N GLU A 137 3.25 -14.19 -4.70
CA GLU A 137 2.71 -14.74 -3.44
C GLU A 137 3.29 -14.01 -2.22
N LEU A 138 4.61 -13.83 -2.19
CA LEU A 138 5.28 -13.12 -1.08
C LEU A 138 4.85 -11.65 -1.03
N ILE A 139 4.81 -10.93 -2.16
CA ILE A 139 4.31 -9.56 -2.23
C ILE A 139 2.89 -9.50 -1.65
N GLY A 140 1.99 -10.35 -2.13
CA GLY A 140 0.60 -10.38 -1.69
C GLY A 140 0.47 -10.56 -0.18
N LYS A 141 1.15 -11.55 0.39
CA LYS A 141 1.11 -11.85 1.82
C LYS A 141 1.74 -10.74 2.66
N THR A 142 2.92 -10.24 2.26
CA THR A 142 3.67 -9.24 3.01
C THR A 142 2.93 -7.90 3.02
N VAL A 143 2.47 -7.43 1.86
CA VAL A 143 1.74 -6.17 1.73
C VAL A 143 0.39 -6.24 2.47
N THR A 144 -0.38 -7.31 2.29
CA THR A 144 -1.65 -7.48 3.00
C THR A 144 -1.46 -7.40 4.52
N LYS A 145 -0.44 -8.09 5.05
CA LYS A 145 -0.13 -8.07 6.47
C LYS A 145 0.30 -6.68 6.95
N ALA A 146 1.20 -6.02 6.24
CA ALA A 146 1.70 -4.69 6.58
C ALA A 146 0.61 -3.62 6.53
N VAL A 147 -0.24 -3.63 5.50
CA VAL A 147 -1.38 -2.68 5.37
C VAL A 147 -2.36 -2.85 6.53
N LYS A 148 -2.74 -4.08 6.86
CA LYS A 148 -3.63 -4.34 8.00
C LYS A 148 -3.01 -3.90 9.32
N ALA A 149 -1.71 -4.13 9.52
CA ALA A 149 -1.00 -3.72 10.71
C ALA A 149 -0.93 -2.19 10.83
N ALA A 150 -0.60 -1.48 9.74
CA ALA A 150 -0.56 -0.02 9.71
C ALA A 150 -1.93 0.60 9.99
N LEU A 151 -2.99 0.09 9.35
CA LEU A 151 -4.38 0.54 9.60
C LEU A 151 -4.82 0.27 11.04
N SER A 152 -4.43 -0.85 11.61
CA SER A 152 -4.72 -1.16 13.01
C SER A 152 -4.03 -0.20 13.97
N LYS A 153 -2.75 0.12 13.74
CA LYS A 153 -1.98 1.05 14.57
C LYS A 153 -2.52 2.48 14.47
N GLN A 154 -2.77 2.96 13.24
CA GLN A 154 -3.16 4.34 12.99
C GLN A 154 -4.62 4.63 13.31
N SER A 155 -5.53 3.72 12.97
CA SER A 155 -6.98 3.95 12.99
C SER A 155 -7.74 2.97 13.88
N GLY A 156 -7.05 2.02 14.54
CA GLY A 156 -7.69 0.95 15.29
C GLY A 156 -8.50 -0.02 14.42
N LEU A 157 -8.42 0.11 13.08
CA LEU A 157 -9.17 -0.71 12.15
C LEU A 157 -8.59 -2.13 12.07
N ASN A 158 -9.34 -3.09 12.50
CA ASN A 158 -8.95 -4.51 12.48
C ASN A 158 -10.19 -5.40 12.31
N PRO A 159 -10.04 -6.71 12.07
CA PRO A 159 -11.18 -7.60 11.83
C PRO A 159 -12.27 -7.61 12.92
N LYS A 160 -11.94 -7.19 14.14
CA LYS A 160 -12.89 -7.14 15.26
C LYS A 160 -13.65 -5.81 15.31
N THR A 161 -13.08 -4.73 14.79
CA THR A 161 -13.65 -3.38 14.84
C THR A 161 -14.30 -2.95 13.52
N GLN A 162 -14.18 -3.74 12.46
CA GLN A 162 -14.69 -3.43 11.12
C GLN A 162 -16.17 -3.00 11.10
N HIS A 163 -17.01 -3.58 11.97
CA HIS A 163 -18.44 -3.25 12.02
C HIS A 163 -18.74 -1.84 12.56
N ASN A 164 -17.78 -1.19 13.21
CA ASN A 164 -18.00 0.15 13.77
C ASN A 164 -17.79 1.26 12.71
N VAL A 165 -17.11 0.96 11.62
CA VAL A 165 -16.80 1.93 10.54
C VAL A 165 -18.00 2.16 9.61
N PHE A 166 -18.91 1.19 9.50
CA PHE A 166 -20.11 1.26 8.63
C PHE A 166 -21.34 1.90 9.25
N ARG A 167 -21.28 2.36 10.48
CA ARG A 167 -22.45 2.91 11.21
C ARG A 167 -22.49 4.42 11.28
N ARG A 168 -21.91 5.11 10.30
CA ARG A 168 -22.03 6.57 10.19
C ARG A 168 -22.90 6.97 9.02
#